data_eda1fd69c42aa406284902a486ec1ed6
#
_entry.id   eda1fd69c42aa406284902a486ec1ed6
#
_cell.length_a   1.000
_cell.length_b   1.000
_cell.length_c   1.000
_cell.angle_alpha   90.00
_cell.angle_beta   90.00
_cell.angle_gamma   90.00
#
_symmetry.space_group_name_H-M   'P 1'
#
loop_
_entity.id
_entity.type
_entity.pdbx_description
1 polymer ?
#
loop_
_entity_poly.entity_id
_entity_poly.type
_entity_poly.pdbx_seq_one_letter_code
_entity_poly.pdbx_strand_id
1 'polypeptide(L)'
;MPAGVTWIKQAVTEFSPDDNEVGLADGSTVGYERLVVCPGLKLNWAGVEGLEDNLGRNGVTSNYSFKTAPYTWDLVQNLKSGKALFTQPPMPIKCAGAPQKALYLSADHWHRSGTLNNIDVGFFTATPSLFGVAHYVPALMKYVEKYGAELHFEHTLTKIDGATKIATFTRADGEEVQSEFDMIHVCPPQCAPDFIRQSPLTDEAGWVDVDPATLQSRRYDNVWALGDVMNAPNAKTAAAARAQAPVVATNLLQHAGLNTGMGHYNGYGSCPLTVERGKIVLAEFGYGGKLLPSFPKWLIDGQYPSVLAWLLKARALPWIYWNAMLKGREWLVKPALGADESA
;
A
#
# COMPACT_ATOMS: atom_id res chain seq x y z
N MET A 1 -25.05 3.67 1.06
CA MET A 1 -24.63 5.06 0.77
C MET A 1 -25.32 5.99 1.76
N PRO A 2 -24.71 7.11 2.15
CA PRO A 2 -25.38 8.13 2.94
C PRO A 2 -26.62 8.69 2.22
N ALA A 3 -27.59 9.21 2.99
CA ALA A 3 -28.73 9.89 2.39
C ALA A 3 -28.29 11.15 1.64
N GLY A 4 -28.92 11.44 0.51
CA GLY A 4 -28.61 12.60 -0.33
C GLY A 4 -27.43 12.44 -1.29
N VAL A 5 -26.75 11.29 -1.27
CA VAL A 5 -25.66 10.99 -2.21
C VAL A 5 -26.21 10.38 -3.51
N THR A 6 -25.87 10.97 -4.64
CA THR A 6 -26.13 10.40 -5.97
C THR A 6 -24.95 9.56 -6.41
N TRP A 7 -25.19 8.29 -6.75
CA TRP A 7 -24.19 7.43 -7.35
C TRP A 7 -24.31 7.42 -8.87
N ILE A 8 -23.33 8.04 -9.53
CA ILE A 8 -23.21 7.98 -10.99
C ILE A 8 -22.41 6.72 -11.34
N LYS A 9 -23.05 5.76 -12.02
CA LYS A 9 -22.45 4.47 -12.38
C LYS A 9 -21.67 4.56 -13.69
N GLN A 10 -20.75 5.55 -13.76
CA GLN A 10 -19.87 5.78 -14.89
C GLN A 10 -18.43 5.96 -14.39
N ALA A 11 -17.46 5.60 -15.22
CA ALA A 11 -16.06 5.90 -14.93
C ALA A 11 -15.75 7.35 -15.28
N VAL A 12 -14.94 8.00 -14.44
CA VAL A 12 -14.31 9.28 -14.78
C VAL A 12 -13.17 9.00 -15.75
N THR A 13 -13.09 9.77 -16.83
CA THR A 13 -12.07 9.62 -17.89
C THR A 13 -11.20 10.86 -18.03
N GLU A 14 -11.68 12.03 -17.58
CA GLU A 14 -11.01 13.31 -17.77
C GLU A 14 -11.31 14.28 -16.62
N PHE A 15 -10.40 15.22 -16.38
CA PHE A 15 -10.56 16.35 -15.46
C PHE A 15 -10.32 17.67 -16.19
N SER A 16 -11.29 18.58 -16.11
CA SER A 16 -11.23 19.94 -16.59
C SER A 16 -11.36 20.91 -15.39
N PRO A 17 -10.33 21.02 -14.54
CA PRO A 17 -10.45 21.78 -13.29
C PRO A 17 -10.59 23.29 -13.49
N ASP A 18 -10.16 23.84 -14.62
CA ASP A 18 -10.36 25.26 -14.96
C ASP A 18 -11.85 25.57 -15.20
N ASP A 19 -12.62 24.59 -15.68
CA ASP A 19 -14.07 24.68 -15.91
C ASP A 19 -14.88 24.11 -14.73
N ASN A 20 -14.22 23.55 -13.71
CA ASN A 20 -14.83 22.81 -12.60
C ASN A 20 -15.68 21.61 -13.06
N GLU A 21 -15.19 20.84 -14.02
CA GLU A 21 -15.89 19.69 -14.59
C GLU A 21 -15.06 18.41 -14.55
N VAL A 22 -15.75 17.27 -14.49
CA VAL A 22 -15.19 15.94 -14.75
C VAL A 22 -15.91 15.27 -15.90
N GLY A 23 -15.16 14.72 -16.85
CA GLY A 23 -15.68 13.95 -17.99
C GLY A 23 -15.91 12.49 -17.62
N LEU A 24 -16.98 11.91 -18.12
CA LEU A 24 -17.39 10.53 -17.89
C LEU A 24 -17.25 9.68 -19.15
N ALA A 25 -17.19 8.35 -18.97
CA ALA A 25 -16.97 7.41 -20.05
C ALA A 25 -18.11 7.36 -21.10
N ASP A 26 -19.29 7.86 -20.77
CA ASP A 26 -20.43 7.99 -21.72
C ASP A 26 -20.42 9.32 -22.48
N GLY A 27 -19.41 10.16 -22.29
CA GLY A 27 -19.26 11.47 -22.92
C GLY A 27 -20.00 12.61 -22.20
N SER A 28 -20.71 12.32 -21.11
CA SER A 28 -21.31 13.36 -20.27
C SER A 28 -20.28 14.00 -19.34
N THR A 29 -20.60 15.19 -18.82
CA THR A 29 -19.79 15.90 -17.83
C THR A 29 -20.56 16.09 -16.52
N VAL A 30 -19.83 16.26 -15.42
CA VAL A 30 -20.38 16.61 -14.11
C VAL A 30 -19.62 17.83 -13.58
N GLY A 31 -20.35 18.93 -13.43
CA GLY A 31 -19.84 20.14 -12.78
C GLY A 31 -19.73 19.98 -11.27
N TYR A 32 -18.77 20.66 -10.64
CA TYR A 32 -18.58 20.62 -9.20
C TYR A 32 -18.22 22.01 -8.63
N GLU A 33 -18.62 22.26 -7.39
CA GLU A 33 -18.11 23.38 -6.62
C GLU A 33 -16.83 23.00 -5.87
N ARG A 34 -16.74 21.76 -5.45
CA ARG A 34 -15.59 21.15 -4.74
C ARG A 34 -15.40 19.71 -5.19
N LEU A 35 -14.14 19.33 -5.39
CA LEU A 35 -13.79 17.99 -5.89
C LEU A 35 -12.90 17.26 -4.88
N VAL A 36 -13.20 15.98 -4.63
CA VAL A 36 -12.30 15.06 -3.92
C VAL A 36 -11.88 13.94 -4.85
N VAL A 37 -10.57 13.83 -5.09
CA VAL A 37 -9.96 12.84 -5.98
C VAL A 37 -9.38 11.69 -5.16
N CYS A 38 -9.97 10.49 -5.23
CA CYS A 38 -9.54 9.33 -4.44
C CYS A 38 -9.68 7.96 -5.16
N PRO A 39 -9.30 7.84 -6.47
CA PRO A 39 -9.45 6.58 -7.22
C PRO A 39 -8.44 5.49 -6.84
N GLY A 40 -7.50 5.78 -5.94
CA GLY A 40 -6.42 4.86 -5.59
C GLY A 40 -5.29 4.84 -6.62
N LEU A 41 -4.65 3.70 -6.79
CA LEU A 41 -3.53 3.49 -7.71
C LEU A 41 -3.79 2.32 -8.66
N LYS A 42 -2.99 2.25 -9.74
CA LYS A 42 -2.97 1.18 -10.74
C LYS A 42 -1.76 0.27 -10.53
N LEU A 43 -1.98 -1.03 -10.64
CA LEU A 43 -0.91 -2.03 -10.71
C LEU A 43 -0.39 -2.09 -12.15
N ASN A 44 0.89 -1.80 -12.33
CA ASN A 44 1.53 -1.80 -13.65
C ASN A 44 2.15 -3.18 -13.93
N TRP A 45 1.32 -4.15 -14.31
CA TRP A 45 1.79 -5.51 -14.61
C TRP A 45 2.75 -5.54 -15.79
N ALA A 46 2.51 -4.72 -16.82
CA ALA A 46 3.39 -4.57 -17.98
C ALA A 46 4.76 -3.94 -17.67
N GLY A 47 4.93 -3.38 -16.46
CA GLY A 47 6.20 -2.84 -16.00
C GLY A 47 7.28 -3.89 -15.72
N VAL A 48 6.95 -5.18 -15.81
CA VAL A 48 7.89 -6.31 -15.75
C VAL A 48 7.66 -7.15 -16.99
N GLU A 49 8.69 -7.30 -17.82
CA GLU A 49 8.61 -8.07 -19.08
C GLU A 49 8.20 -9.52 -18.79
N GLY A 50 7.23 -10.03 -19.54
CA GLY A 50 6.70 -11.40 -19.42
C GLY A 50 5.81 -11.66 -18.20
N LEU A 51 5.59 -10.68 -17.31
CA LEU A 51 4.77 -10.89 -16.11
C LEU A 51 3.30 -11.15 -16.45
N GLU A 52 2.69 -10.33 -17.32
CA GLU A 52 1.26 -10.47 -17.67
C GLU A 52 0.98 -11.84 -18.30
N ASP A 53 1.86 -12.31 -19.15
CA ASP A 53 1.72 -13.59 -19.84
C ASP A 53 1.89 -14.81 -18.91
N ASN A 54 2.54 -14.66 -17.78
CA ASN A 54 2.83 -15.75 -16.86
C ASN A 54 2.04 -15.67 -15.55
N LEU A 55 1.36 -14.58 -15.29
CA LEU A 55 0.64 -14.37 -14.03
C LEU A 55 -0.51 -15.38 -13.85
N GLY A 56 -0.46 -16.15 -12.76
CA GLY A 56 -1.43 -17.21 -12.45
C GLY A 56 -1.06 -18.57 -13.05
N ARG A 57 0.12 -18.73 -13.64
CA ARG A 57 0.66 -19.99 -14.18
C ARG A 57 2.18 -20.06 -14.05
N ASN A 58 2.78 -21.20 -14.37
CA ASN A 58 4.23 -21.41 -14.40
C ASN A 58 4.97 -21.07 -13.08
N GLY A 59 4.27 -21.11 -11.93
CA GLY A 59 4.85 -20.71 -10.66
C GLY A 59 4.85 -19.19 -10.39
N VAL A 60 4.33 -18.37 -11.32
CA VAL A 60 4.28 -16.89 -11.20
C VAL A 60 2.95 -16.44 -10.60
N THR A 61 2.99 -15.76 -9.48
CA THR A 61 1.77 -15.36 -8.75
C THR A 61 1.88 -13.99 -8.07
N SER A 62 0.76 -13.48 -7.57
CA SER A 62 0.69 -12.24 -6.82
C SER A 62 -0.55 -12.17 -5.94
N ASN A 63 -0.39 -11.72 -4.69
CA ASN A 63 -1.49 -11.38 -3.80
C ASN A 63 -2.09 -9.98 -4.08
N TYR A 64 -1.51 -9.23 -5.01
CA TYR A 64 -2.03 -7.93 -5.43
C TYR A 64 -3.23 -8.05 -6.38
N SER A 65 -3.53 -9.25 -6.89
CA SER A 65 -4.72 -9.57 -7.66
C SER A 65 -5.60 -10.58 -6.93
N PHE A 66 -6.89 -10.29 -6.81
CA PHE A 66 -7.88 -11.22 -6.27
C PHE A 66 -7.93 -12.54 -7.08
N LYS A 67 -7.72 -12.46 -8.39
CA LYS A 67 -7.77 -13.63 -9.29
C LYS A 67 -6.60 -14.60 -9.05
N THR A 68 -5.43 -14.09 -8.65
CA THR A 68 -4.20 -14.89 -8.48
C THR A 68 -3.88 -15.23 -7.04
N ALA A 69 -4.52 -14.59 -6.07
CA ALA A 69 -4.31 -14.91 -4.65
C ALA A 69 -4.61 -16.39 -4.28
N PRO A 70 -5.67 -17.04 -4.82
CA PRO A 70 -5.85 -18.49 -4.63
C PRO A 70 -4.68 -19.30 -5.15
N TYR A 71 -4.17 -18.99 -6.35
CA TYR A 71 -3.00 -19.66 -6.92
C TYR A 71 -1.73 -19.47 -6.08
N THR A 72 -1.56 -18.31 -5.43
CA THR A 72 -0.47 -18.13 -4.46
C THR A 72 -0.55 -19.18 -3.35
N TRP A 73 -1.74 -19.39 -2.82
CA TRP A 73 -1.94 -20.34 -1.74
C TRP A 73 -1.74 -21.80 -2.21
N ASP A 74 -2.18 -22.15 -3.41
CA ASP A 74 -1.96 -23.46 -4.01
C ASP A 74 -0.46 -23.73 -4.19
N LEU A 75 0.31 -22.76 -4.68
CA LEU A 75 1.77 -22.87 -4.80
C LEU A 75 2.43 -23.09 -3.43
N VAL A 76 2.06 -22.27 -2.42
CA VAL A 76 2.62 -22.40 -1.06
C VAL A 76 2.31 -23.77 -0.45
N GLN A 77 1.10 -24.30 -0.63
CA GLN A 77 0.73 -25.62 -0.10
C GLN A 77 1.47 -26.78 -0.81
N ASN A 78 1.71 -26.64 -2.10
CA ASN A 78 2.26 -27.72 -2.92
C ASN A 78 3.78 -27.71 -3.02
N LEU A 79 4.45 -26.59 -2.80
CA LEU A 79 5.91 -26.51 -2.80
C LEU A 79 6.48 -27.25 -1.59
N LYS A 80 7.27 -28.31 -1.86
CA LYS A 80 7.91 -29.13 -0.82
C LYS A 80 9.43 -29.03 -0.83
N SER A 81 9.99 -28.56 -1.94
CA SER A 81 11.41 -28.29 -2.14
C SER A 81 11.59 -27.34 -3.32
N GLY A 82 12.75 -26.70 -3.43
CA GLY A 82 13.11 -25.80 -4.51
C GLY A 82 13.18 -24.34 -4.09
N LYS A 83 13.02 -23.41 -5.02
CA LYS A 83 13.22 -21.98 -4.81
C LYS A 83 11.92 -21.18 -4.80
N ALA A 84 11.72 -20.41 -3.74
CA ALA A 84 10.58 -19.48 -3.60
C ALA A 84 11.07 -18.04 -3.52
N LEU A 85 10.75 -17.24 -4.53
CA LEU A 85 11.14 -15.83 -4.61
C LEU A 85 9.98 -14.92 -4.27
N PHE A 86 10.26 -13.83 -3.55
CA PHE A 86 9.34 -12.76 -3.24
C PHE A 86 9.95 -11.42 -3.65
N THR A 87 9.17 -10.55 -4.27
CA THR A 87 9.72 -9.31 -4.84
C THR A 87 9.02 -8.06 -4.35
N GLN A 88 9.78 -6.97 -4.25
CA GLN A 88 9.28 -5.63 -3.98
C GLN A 88 9.89 -4.64 -4.96
N PRO A 89 9.08 -3.91 -5.75
CA PRO A 89 9.55 -2.94 -6.72
C PRO A 89 9.98 -1.62 -6.05
N PRO A 90 10.49 -0.64 -6.81
CA PRO A 90 10.72 0.72 -6.32
C PRO A 90 9.46 1.33 -5.69
N MET A 91 9.69 2.21 -4.72
CA MET A 91 8.61 3.00 -4.10
C MET A 91 8.11 4.11 -5.05
N PRO A 92 6.85 4.53 -4.92
CA PRO A 92 5.87 4.16 -3.91
C PRO A 92 5.02 2.94 -4.29
N ILE A 93 4.66 2.14 -3.29
CA ILE A 93 3.69 1.05 -3.42
C ILE A 93 2.64 1.11 -2.32
N LYS A 94 1.44 0.57 -2.58
CA LYS A 94 0.45 0.40 -1.51
C LYS A 94 0.94 -0.65 -0.52
N CYS A 95 0.94 -0.29 0.77
CA CYS A 95 1.35 -1.15 1.88
C CYS A 95 2.74 -1.77 1.68
N ALA A 96 3.80 -0.97 1.80
CA ALA A 96 5.20 -1.41 1.63
C ALA A 96 5.62 -2.66 2.42
N GLY A 97 4.88 -3.00 3.49
CA GLY A 97 5.06 -4.27 4.21
C GLY A 97 4.32 -5.47 3.60
N ALA A 98 3.51 -5.30 2.54
CA ALA A 98 2.71 -6.41 2.00
C ALA A 98 3.55 -7.49 1.28
N PRO A 99 4.60 -7.16 0.52
CA PRO A 99 5.49 -8.17 -0.07
C PRO A 99 6.12 -9.08 0.98
N GLN A 100 6.62 -8.49 2.07
CA GLN A 100 7.20 -9.23 3.19
C GLN A 100 6.18 -10.14 3.89
N LYS A 101 4.90 -9.72 3.99
CA LYS A 101 3.85 -10.57 4.58
C LYS A 101 3.62 -11.84 3.75
N ALA A 102 3.73 -11.76 2.43
CA ALA A 102 3.65 -12.93 1.57
C ALA A 102 4.80 -13.91 1.88
N LEU A 103 6.03 -13.41 1.99
CA LEU A 103 7.19 -14.20 2.40
C LEU A 103 6.97 -14.85 3.78
N TYR A 104 6.71 -14.03 4.80
CA TYR A 104 6.62 -14.54 6.18
C TYR A 104 5.51 -15.58 6.36
N LEU A 105 4.33 -15.36 5.77
CA LEU A 105 3.22 -16.30 5.90
C LEU A 105 3.47 -17.59 5.11
N SER A 106 4.13 -17.52 3.97
CA SER A 106 4.54 -18.71 3.21
C SER A 106 5.59 -19.51 3.98
N ALA A 107 6.64 -18.84 4.46
CA ALA A 107 7.69 -19.46 5.25
C ALA A 107 7.18 -20.04 6.59
N ASP A 108 6.23 -19.36 7.26
CA ASP A 108 5.56 -19.91 8.45
C ASP A 108 4.79 -21.20 8.14
N HIS A 109 4.12 -21.24 6.98
CA HIS A 109 3.45 -22.48 6.54
C HIS A 109 4.45 -23.61 6.33
N TRP A 110 5.54 -23.39 5.62
CA TRP A 110 6.58 -24.39 5.36
C TRP A 110 7.31 -24.81 6.64
N HIS A 111 7.59 -23.86 7.54
CA HIS A 111 8.15 -24.16 8.86
C HIS A 111 7.25 -25.12 9.66
N ARG A 112 5.95 -24.82 9.70
CA ARG A 112 4.97 -25.63 10.45
C ARG A 112 4.67 -26.98 9.81
N SER A 113 4.80 -27.09 8.49
CA SER A 113 4.65 -28.36 7.76
C SER A 113 5.95 -29.19 7.72
N GLY A 114 7.07 -28.64 8.22
CA GLY A 114 8.36 -29.33 8.24
C GLY A 114 9.08 -29.36 6.89
N THR A 115 8.63 -28.55 5.90
CA THR A 115 9.21 -28.53 4.55
C THR A 115 10.20 -27.40 4.33
N LEU A 116 10.28 -26.42 5.24
CA LEU A 116 11.08 -25.19 5.06
C LEU A 116 12.56 -25.46 4.75
N ASN A 117 13.16 -26.47 5.39
CA ASN A 117 14.58 -26.78 5.19
C ASN A 117 14.93 -27.27 3.77
N ASN A 118 13.93 -27.58 2.95
CA ASN A 118 14.09 -27.99 1.56
C ASN A 118 13.77 -26.88 0.56
N ILE A 119 13.45 -25.68 1.06
CA ILE A 119 13.01 -24.54 0.24
C ILE A 119 13.95 -23.37 0.46
N ASP A 120 14.61 -22.93 -0.62
CA ASP A 120 15.42 -21.71 -0.64
C ASP A 120 14.48 -20.49 -0.76
N VAL A 121 14.41 -19.67 0.27
CA VAL A 121 13.51 -18.51 0.30
C VAL A 121 14.32 -17.24 0.02
N GLY A 122 14.01 -16.54 -1.08
CA GLY A 122 14.66 -15.28 -1.46
C GLY A 122 13.71 -14.09 -1.44
N PHE A 123 14.15 -12.96 -0.88
CA PHE A 123 13.45 -11.68 -0.95
C PHE A 123 14.28 -10.65 -1.71
N PHE A 124 13.81 -10.27 -2.89
CA PHE A 124 14.42 -9.28 -3.76
C PHE A 124 13.67 -7.96 -3.65
N THR A 125 14.35 -6.91 -3.25
CA THR A 125 13.76 -5.58 -3.09
C THR A 125 14.59 -4.51 -3.77
N ALA A 126 13.92 -3.61 -4.47
CA ALA A 126 14.56 -2.43 -5.06
C ALA A 126 15.00 -1.39 -4.01
N THR A 127 14.60 -1.55 -2.74
CA THR A 127 14.97 -0.64 -1.66
C THR A 127 16.29 -1.03 -1.00
N PRO A 128 17.05 -0.08 -0.42
CA PRO A 128 18.30 -0.36 0.27
C PRO A 128 18.13 -0.95 1.68
N SER A 129 16.89 -1.10 2.13
CA SER A 129 16.58 -1.62 3.46
C SER A 129 15.30 -2.46 3.44
N LEU A 130 15.17 -3.36 4.43
CA LEU A 130 14.00 -4.25 4.55
C LEU A 130 12.68 -3.49 4.79
N PHE A 131 12.74 -2.37 5.52
CA PHE A 131 11.57 -1.54 5.80
C PHE A 131 11.99 -0.07 6.01
N GLY A 132 11.18 0.88 5.50
CA GLY A 132 11.50 2.31 5.51
C GLY A 132 11.58 2.96 6.90
N VAL A 133 11.06 2.31 7.95
CA VAL A 133 11.16 2.80 9.33
C VAL A 133 12.07 1.86 10.13
N ALA A 134 13.31 2.29 10.36
CA ALA A 134 14.38 1.50 10.96
C ALA A 134 14.01 0.88 12.32
N HIS A 135 13.14 1.55 13.09
CA HIS A 135 12.69 1.09 14.40
C HIS A 135 12.09 -0.32 14.40
N TYR A 136 11.44 -0.72 13.31
CA TYR A 136 10.78 -2.03 13.19
C TYR A 136 11.66 -3.11 12.56
N VAL A 137 12.76 -2.73 11.92
CA VAL A 137 13.66 -3.66 11.20
C VAL A 137 14.21 -4.78 12.10
N PRO A 138 14.66 -4.55 13.34
CA PRO A 138 15.19 -5.63 14.20
C PRO A 138 14.18 -6.75 14.47
N ALA A 139 12.90 -6.40 14.62
CA ALA A 139 11.86 -7.42 14.81
C ALA A 139 11.60 -8.24 13.54
N LEU A 140 11.66 -7.60 12.37
CA LEU A 140 11.48 -8.26 11.07
C LEU A 140 12.66 -9.17 10.74
N MET A 141 13.89 -8.73 11.03
CA MET A 141 15.11 -9.51 10.82
C MET A 141 15.12 -10.83 11.60
N LYS A 142 14.57 -10.86 12.83
CA LYS A 142 14.40 -12.12 13.58
C LYS A 142 13.57 -13.16 12.82
N TYR A 143 12.63 -12.73 12.01
CA TYR A 143 11.82 -13.63 11.19
C TYR A 143 12.50 -13.99 9.86
N VAL A 144 13.29 -13.09 9.30
CA VAL A 144 14.20 -13.41 8.18
C VAL A 144 15.16 -14.53 8.61
N GLU A 145 15.83 -14.38 9.75
CA GLU A 145 16.74 -15.39 10.32
C GLU A 145 16.00 -16.70 10.68
N LYS A 146 14.83 -16.59 11.34
CA LYS A 146 14.01 -17.76 11.71
C LYS A 146 13.65 -18.62 10.50
N TYR A 147 13.39 -17.99 9.36
CA TYR A 147 12.97 -18.67 8.14
C TYR A 147 14.12 -18.96 7.17
N GLY A 148 15.35 -18.55 7.51
CA GLY A 148 16.51 -18.72 6.64
C GLY A 148 16.37 -18.00 5.30
N ALA A 149 15.62 -16.88 5.27
CA ALA A 149 15.39 -16.16 4.04
C ALA A 149 16.60 -15.30 3.65
N GLU A 150 17.00 -15.37 2.38
CA GLU A 150 18.07 -14.52 1.82
C GLU A 150 17.48 -13.17 1.39
N LEU A 151 18.15 -12.07 1.73
CA LEU A 151 17.78 -10.71 1.37
C LEU A 151 18.68 -10.17 0.26
N HIS A 152 18.06 -9.73 -0.84
CA HIS A 152 18.75 -9.08 -1.96
C HIS A 152 18.23 -7.65 -2.08
N PHE A 153 18.99 -6.70 -1.53
CA PHE A 153 18.67 -5.28 -1.58
C PHE A 153 19.09 -4.66 -2.91
N GLU A 154 18.42 -3.58 -3.32
CA GLU A 154 18.71 -2.83 -4.54
C GLU A 154 18.62 -3.70 -5.82
N HIS A 155 17.70 -4.69 -5.80
CA HIS A 155 17.41 -5.55 -6.92
C HIS A 155 15.98 -5.31 -7.40
N THR A 156 15.83 -4.76 -8.60
CA THR A 156 14.54 -4.50 -9.25
C THR A 156 14.21 -5.62 -10.22
N LEU A 157 13.08 -6.31 -10.02
CA LEU A 157 12.61 -7.30 -10.99
C LEU A 157 12.23 -6.61 -12.30
N THR A 158 12.84 -7.02 -13.40
CA THR A 158 12.64 -6.42 -14.74
C THR A 158 12.03 -7.39 -15.74
N LYS A 159 12.26 -8.71 -15.58
CA LYS A 159 11.78 -9.73 -16.52
C LYS A 159 11.47 -11.05 -15.82
N ILE A 160 10.45 -11.75 -16.34
CA ILE A 160 10.10 -13.13 -15.96
C ILE A 160 9.95 -13.96 -17.23
N ASP A 161 10.70 -15.05 -17.31
CA ASP A 161 10.45 -16.15 -18.23
C ASP A 161 9.83 -17.32 -17.46
N GLY A 162 8.54 -17.49 -17.59
CA GLY A 162 7.82 -18.57 -16.89
C GLY A 162 8.04 -19.94 -17.50
N ALA A 163 8.47 -20.03 -18.76
CA ALA A 163 8.72 -21.31 -19.41
C ALA A 163 10.04 -21.93 -18.92
N THR A 164 11.06 -21.11 -18.77
CA THR A 164 12.38 -21.50 -18.23
C THR A 164 12.46 -21.33 -16.71
N LYS A 165 11.44 -20.68 -16.09
CA LYS A 165 11.41 -20.33 -14.66
C LYS A 165 12.60 -19.48 -14.22
N ILE A 166 12.93 -18.46 -15.00
CA ILE A 166 14.00 -17.51 -14.72
C ILE A 166 13.43 -16.12 -14.49
N ALA A 167 13.82 -15.50 -13.38
CA ALA A 167 13.57 -14.10 -13.05
C ALA A 167 14.86 -13.29 -13.25
N THR A 168 14.77 -12.16 -13.97
CA THR A 168 15.90 -11.24 -14.17
C THR A 168 15.68 -9.99 -13.32
N PHE A 169 16.71 -9.62 -12.59
CA PHE A 169 16.75 -8.44 -11.72
C PHE A 169 17.84 -7.49 -12.20
N THR A 170 17.54 -6.20 -12.21
CA THR A 170 18.54 -5.16 -12.43
C THR A 170 18.95 -4.58 -11.08
N ARG A 171 20.24 -4.55 -10.79
CA ARG A 171 20.85 -3.95 -9.60
C ARG A 171 20.94 -2.44 -9.73
N ALA A 172 21.19 -1.74 -8.61
CA ALA A 172 21.36 -0.28 -8.62
C ALA A 172 22.54 0.20 -9.49
N ASP A 173 23.58 -0.64 -9.68
CA ASP A 173 24.71 -0.38 -10.56
C ASP A 173 24.45 -0.68 -12.05
N GLY A 174 23.23 -1.17 -12.39
CA GLY A 174 22.82 -1.53 -13.74
C GLY A 174 23.18 -2.96 -14.15
N GLU A 175 23.83 -3.75 -13.31
CA GLU A 175 24.12 -5.16 -13.58
C GLU A 175 22.84 -6.00 -13.56
N GLU A 176 22.70 -6.91 -14.54
CA GLU A 176 21.60 -7.88 -14.55
C GLU A 176 22.01 -9.18 -13.85
N VAL A 177 21.16 -9.63 -12.95
CA VAL A 177 21.30 -10.89 -12.21
C VAL A 177 20.08 -11.75 -12.47
N GLN A 178 20.31 -13.05 -12.75
CA GLN A 178 19.25 -14.03 -12.95
C GLN A 178 19.13 -14.96 -11.76
N SER A 179 17.89 -15.35 -11.44
CA SER A 179 17.58 -16.37 -10.44
C SER A 179 16.52 -17.31 -10.97
N GLU A 180 16.75 -18.61 -10.83
CA GLU A 180 15.74 -19.62 -11.05
C GLU A 180 14.69 -19.59 -9.94
N PHE A 181 13.47 -20.02 -10.23
CA PHE A 181 12.40 -20.15 -9.25
C PHE A 181 11.48 -21.35 -9.55
N ASP A 182 10.95 -21.96 -8.51
CA ASP A 182 9.80 -22.86 -8.60
C ASP A 182 8.50 -22.10 -8.34
N MET A 183 8.57 -21.10 -7.45
CA MET A 183 7.52 -20.15 -7.16
C MET A 183 8.10 -18.73 -7.09
N ILE A 184 7.45 -17.76 -7.74
CA ILE A 184 7.73 -16.35 -7.56
C ILE A 184 6.46 -15.56 -7.23
N HIS A 185 6.45 -14.87 -6.07
CA HIS A 185 5.41 -13.92 -5.70
C HIS A 185 5.84 -12.50 -6.08
N VAL A 186 5.14 -11.91 -7.03
CA VAL A 186 5.48 -10.58 -7.56
C VAL A 186 4.62 -9.50 -6.92
N CYS A 187 5.26 -8.51 -6.32
CA CYS A 187 4.67 -7.19 -6.14
C CYS A 187 4.98 -6.37 -7.40
N PRO A 188 4.00 -6.04 -8.25
CA PRO A 188 4.28 -5.29 -9.48
C PRO A 188 4.59 -3.82 -9.16
N PRO A 189 5.28 -3.10 -10.06
CA PRO A 189 5.36 -1.64 -10.01
C PRO A 189 3.96 -1.01 -9.95
N GLN A 190 3.85 0.17 -9.35
CA GLN A 190 2.57 0.85 -9.15
C GLN A 190 2.65 2.30 -9.59
N CYS A 191 1.55 2.82 -10.13
CA CYS A 191 1.45 4.20 -10.60
C CYS A 191 0.02 4.73 -10.36
N ALA A 192 -0.17 6.03 -10.53
CA ALA A 192 -1.52 6.57 -10.58
C ALA A 192 -2.27 6.07 -11.84
N PRO A 193 -3.62 6.00 -11.80
CA PRO A 193 -4.42 5.65 -12.97
C PRO A 193 -4.12 6.57 -14.17
N ASP A 194 -4.26 6.05 -15.39
CA ASP A 194 -3.85 6.78 -16.60
C ASP A 194 -4.59 8.11 -16.78
N PHE A 195 -5.90 8.15 -16.49
CA PHE A 195 -6.70 9.37 -16.55
C PHE A 195 -6.28 10.44 -15.50
N ILE A 196 -5.66 10.00 -14.39
CA ILE A 196 -5.02 10.91 -13.42
C ILE A 196 -3.71 11.43 -13.98
N ARG A 197 -2.84 10.55 -14.48
CA ARG A 197 -1.51 10.92 -15.01
C ARG A 197 -1.57 11.88 -16.18
N GLN A 198 -2.66 11.86 -16.92
CA GLN A 198 -2.92 12.74 -18.06
C GLN A 198 -3.61 14.05 -17.68
N SER A 199 -3.99 14.22 -16.39
CA SER A 199 -4.72 15.39 -15.91
C SER A 199 -3.79 16.51 -15.46
N PRO A 200 -4.26 17.77 -15.46
CA PRO A 200 -3.50 18.91 -14.93
C PRO A 200 -3.36 18.91 -13.40
N LEU A 201 -3.93 17.90 -12.70
CA LEU A 201 -3.89 17.80 -11.24
C LEU A 201 -2.58 17.21 -10.70
N THR A 202 -1.70 16.71 -11.59
CA THR A 202 -0.56 15.88 -11.17
C THR A 202 0.77 16.63 -11.11
N ASP A 203 1.68 16.08 -10.30
CA ASP A 203 3.11 16.40 -10.34
C ASP A 203 3.81 15.68 -11.51
N GLU A 204 5.13 15.88 -11.63
CA GLU A 204 5.97 15.27 -12.68
C GLU A 204 6.00 13.73 -12.61
N ALA A 205 5.77 13.13 -11.43
CA ALA A 205 5.69 11.69 -11.23
C ALA A 205 4.31 11.10 -11.56
N GLY A 206 3.34 11.97 -11.88
CA GLY A 206 1.97 11.60 -12.27
C GLY A 206 1.03 11.32 -11.10
N TRP A 207 1.38 11.72 -9.88
CA TRP A 207 0.50 11.66 -8.71
C TRP A 207 -0.22 13.00 -8.51
N VAL A 208 -1.44 12.99 -7.94
CA VAL A 208 -2.14 14.24 -7.64
C VAL A 208 -1.30 15.08 -6.67
N ASP A 209 -0.99 16.31 -7.10
CA ASP A 209 -0.12 17.23 -6.37
C ASP A 209 -0.92 17.97 -5.28
N VAL A 210 -0.59 17.65 -4.00
CA VAL A 210 -1.28 18.20 -2.84
C VAL A 210 -0.31 18.81 -1.84
N ASP A 211 -0.81 19.72 -1.04
CA ASP A 211 -0.16 20.09 0.21
C ASP A 211 -0.25 18.91 1.19
N PRO A 212 0.85 18.45 1.77
CA PRO A 212 0.86 17.24 2.59
C PRO A 212 0.12 17.38 3.92
N ALA A 213 -0.08 18.60 4.42
CA ALA A 213 -0.79 18.83 5.67
C ALA A 213 -2.30 18.99 5.45
N THR A 214 -2.72 19.77 4.46
CA THR A 214 -4.13 20.08 4.21
C THR A 214 -4.81 19.14 3.22
N LEU A 215 -4.02 18.40 2.43
CA LEU A 215 -4.45 17.51 1.35
C LEU A 215 -5.21 18.24 0.22
N GLN A 216 -5.09 19.56 0.17
CA GLN A 216 -5.61 20.42 -0.88
C GLN A 216 -4.64 20.43 -2.06
N SER A 217 -5.16 20.49 -3.27
CA SER A 217 -4.33 20.66 -4.48
C SER A 217 -3.50 21.94 -4.37
N ARG A 218 -2.23 21.85 -4.82
CA ARG A 218 -1.35 23.02 -4.88
C ARG A 218 -1.68 24.00 -6.01
N ARG A 219 -2.58 23.58 -6.92
CA ARG A 219 -2.95 24.36 -8.12
C ARG A 219 -4.38 24.87 -8.09
N TYR A 220 -5.30 24.12 -7.46
CA TYR A 220 -6.73 24.40 -7.47
C TYR A 220 -7.27 24.39 -6.03
N ASP A 221 -7.78 25.54 -5.60
CA ASP A 221 -8.21 25.79 -4.22
C ASP A 221 -9.48 25.04 -3.81
N ASN A 222 -10.24 24.55 -4.79
CA ASN A 222 -11.46 23.78 -4.60
C ASN A 222 -11.30 22.27 -4.86
N VAL A 223 -10.04 21.78 -4.97
CA VAL A 223 -9.72 20.37 -5.23
C VAL A 223 -8.90 19.79 -4.08
N TRP A 224 -9.26 18.60 -3.60
CA TRP A 224 -8.53 17.81 -2.61
C TRP A 224 -8.27 16.42 -3.13
N ALA A 225 -7.23 15.75 -2.64
CA ALA A 225 -7.02 14.33 -2.89
C ALA A 225 -6.66 13.60 -1.61
N LEU A 226 -7.03 12.30 -1.55
CA LEU A 226 -6.68 11.42 -0.44
C LEU A 226 -6.47 9.97 -0.92
N GLY A 227 -5.88 9.15 -0.08
CA GLY A 227 -5.57 7.76 -0.38
C GLY A 227 -4.32 7.60 -1.24
N ASP A 228 -4.30 6.54 -2.05
CA ASP A 228 -3.07 6.15 -2.75
C ASP A 228 -2.73 7.01 -3.98
N VAL A 229 -3.65 7.87 -4.45
CA VAL A 229 -3.51 8.64 -5.68
C VAL A 229 -2.60 9.86 -5.58
N MET A 230 -2.37 10.38 -4.37
CA MET A 230 -1.66 11.65 -4.15
C MET A 230 -0.15 11.47 -3.88
N ASN A 231 0.60 12.58 -4.01
CA ASN A 231 2.05 12.64 -3.83
C ASN A 231 2.52 12.90 -2.39
N ALA A 232 1.63 13.04 -1.42
CA ALA A 232 2.06 13.22 -0.03
C ALA A 232 3.02 12.09 0.40
N PRO A 233 4.16 12.43 1.09
CA PRO A 233 5.25 11.48 1.37
C PRO A 233 4.92 10.55 2.54
N ASN A 234 3.77 9.90 2.47
CA ASN A 234 3.26 8.96 3.46
C ASN A 234 3.20 7.53 2.93
N ALA A 235 2.99 6.57 3.83
CA ALA A 235 2.70 5.20 3.43
C ALA A 235 1.30 5.10 2.80
N LYS A 236 1.19 4.58 1.58
CA LYS A 236 -0.08 4.33 0.89
C LYS A 236 -0.79 3.13 1.53
N THR A 237 -1.60 3.40 2.57
CA THR A 237 -2.29 2.37 3.36
C THR A 237 -3.74 2.77 3.65
N ALA A 238 -4.61 1.78 3.92
CA ALA A 238 -5.98 2.03 4.35
C ALA A 238 -6.05 2.83 5.66
N ALA A 239 -5.07 2.67 6.56
CA ALA A 239 -4.97 3.45 7.78
C ALA A 239 -4.66 4.92 7.49
N ALA A 240 -3.81 5.21 6.51
CA ALA A 240 -3.54 6.56 6.03
C ALA A 240 -4.81 7.18 5.43
N ALA A 241 -5.47 6.51 4.48
CA ALA A 241 -6.71 7.01 3.88
C ALA A 241 -7.79 7.30 4.93
N ARG A 242 -7.90 6.44 5.95
CA ARG A 242 -8.79 6.66 7.10
C ARG A 242 -8.45 7.94 7.89
N ALA A 243 -7.17 8.22 8.10
CA ALA A 243 -6.73 9.43 8.81
C ALA A 243 -6.89 10.70 7.96
N GLN A 244 -6.77 10.56 6.64
CA GLN A 244 -6.90 11.66 5.68
C GLN A 244 -8.35 12.09 5.45
N ALA A 245 -9.29 11.15 5.45
CA ALA A 245 -10.70 11.44 5.17
C ALA A 245 -11.32 12.51 6.09
N PRO A 246 -11.17 12.47 7.42
CA PRO A 246 -11.69 13.53 8.29
C PRO A 246 -10.95 14.88 8.11
N VAL A 247 -9.66 14.88 7.72
CA VAL A 247 -8.92 16.11 7.38
C VAL A 247 -9.54 16.77 6.16
N VAL A 248 -9.71 16.01 5.07
CA VAL A 248 -10.33 16.51 3.85
C VAL A 248 -11.76 16.97 4.10
N ALA A 249 -12.56 16.21 4.86
CA ALA A 249 -13.94 16.62 5.19
C ALA A 249 -13.98 17.95 5.96
N THR A 250 -13.10 18.11 6.96
CA THR A 250 -12.99 19.36 7.73
C THR A 250 -12.61 20.54 6.83
N ASN A 251 -11.63 20.35 5.94
CA ASN A 251 -11.16 21.41 5.04
C ASN A 251 -12.19 21.78 3.96
N LEU A 252 -12.95 20.81 3.48
CA LEU A 252 -14.10 21.05 2.60
C LEU A 252 -15.18 21.91 3.29
N LEU A 253 -15.51 21.59 4.53
CA LEU A 253 -16.48 22.34 5.32
C LEU A 253 -15.99 23.76 5.63
N GLN A 254 -14.70 23.92 5.96
CA GLN A 254 -14.08 25.21 6.13
C GLN A 254 -14.14 26.05 4.85
N HIS A 255 -13.79 25.46 3.71
CA HIS A 255 -13.89 26.10 2.40
C HIS A 255 -15.34 26.46 2.01
N ALA A 256 -16.33 25.71 2.52
CA ALA A 256 -17.73 26.02 2.36
C ALA A 256 -18.25 27.13 3.30
N GLY A 257 -17.37 27.71 4.12
CA GLY A 257 -17.74 28.81 5.04
C GLY A 257 -18.33 28.36 6.36
N LEU A 258 -18.23 27.07 6.73
CA LEU A 258 -18.82 26.52 7.97
C LEU A 258 -17.95 26.70 9.22
N ASN A 259 -16.83 27.41 9.12
CA ASN A 259 -15.92 27.79 10.20
C ASN A 259 -15.51 26.60 11.13
N THR A 260 -15.09 25.50 10.51
CA THR A 260 -14.65 24.29 11.23
C THR A 260 -13.19 24.36 11.72
N GLY A 261 -12.43 25.35 11.28
CA GLY A 261 -10.98 25.40 11.37
C GLY A 261 -10.30 24.54 10.29
N MET A 262 -9.00 24.76 10.09
CA MET A 262 -8.21 23.97 9.15
C MET A 262 -7.77 22.67 9.80
N GLY A 263 -8.08 21.55 9.16
CA GLY A 263 -7.63 20.22 9.56
C GLY A 263 -6.24 19.91 8.98
N HIS A 264 -5.38 19.27 9.78
CA HIS A 264 -4.03 18.90 9.39
C HIS A 264 -3.79 17.40 9.52
N TYR A 265 -3.14 16.84 8.50
CA TYR A 265 -2.67 15.47 8.43
C TYR A 265 -1.18 15.41 8.75
N ASN A 266 -0.76 14.51 9.62
CA ASN A 266 0.62 14.36 10.09
C ASN A 266 1.40 13.22 9.42
N GLY A 267 0.88 12.70 8.30
CA GLY A 267 1.50 11.58 7.60
C GLY A 267 1.19 10.20 8.17
N TYR A 268 0.30 10.09 9.16
CA TYR A 268 0.01 8.82 9.82
C TYR A 268 -0.33 7.71 8.82
N GLY A 269 0.39 6.61 8.96
CA GLY A 269 0.12 5.36 8.28
C GLY A 269 0.41 4.18 9.19
N SER A 270 -0.18 3.05 8.88
CA SER A 270 0.07 1.83 9.64
C SER A 270 0.24 0.63 8.71
N CYS A 271 1.29 -0.14 8.99
CA CYS A 271 1.57 -1.42 8.34
C CYS A 271 1.56 -2.53 9.41
N PRO A 272 0.44 -3.21 9.64
CA PRO A 272 0.42 -4.38 10.51
C PRO A 272 1.11 -5.55 9.81
N LEU A 273 2.43 -5.69 10.03
CA LEU A 273 3.29 -6.70 9.42
C LEU A 273 3.04 -8.05 10.07
N THR A 274 2.34 -8.93 9.37
CA THR A 274 2.11 -10.30 9.84
C THR A 274 3.35 -11.13 9.59
N VAL A 275 4.02 -11.52 10.66
CA VAL A 275 5.33 -12.21 10.62
C VAL A 275 5.22 -13.71 10.82
N GLU A 276 4.13 -14.17 11.42
CA GLU A 276 3.70 -15.57 11.49
C GLU A 276 2.19 -15.62 11.75
N ARG A 277 1.57 -16.75 11.59
CA ARG A 277 0.15 -16.90 11.93
C ARG A 277 -0.06 -16.64 13.42
N GLY A 278 -0.84 -15.62 13.73
CA GLY A 278 -1.14 -15.22 15.11
C GLY A 278 -0.26 -14.12 15.67
N LYS A 279 0.74 -13.62 14.94
CA LYS A 279 1.59 -12.52 15.41
C LYS A 279 1.83 -11.44 14.37
N ILE A 280 1.81 -10.21 14.83
CA ILE A 280 1.97 -8.99 14.03
C ILE A 280 2.94 -8.03 14.71
N VAL A 281 3.88 -7.48 13.96
CA VAL A 281 4.60 -6.24 14.25
C VAL A 281 3.71 -5.10 13.78
N LEU A 282 3.20 -4.29 14.70
CA LEU A 282 2.29 -3.18 14.39
C LEU A 282 3.10 -1.91 14.14
N ALA A 283 3.54 -1.71 12.91
CA ALA A 283 4.25 -0.50 12.53
C ALA A 283 3.28 0.65 12.32
N GLU A 284 3.43 1.73 13.10
CA GLU A 284 2.64 2.96 13.03
C GLU A 284 3.60 4.16 13.03
N PHE A 285 3.49 4.99 12.01
CA PHE A 285 4.44 6.09 11.78
C PHE A 285 3.81 7.19 10.93
N GLY A 286 4.38 8.39 11.02
CA GLY A 286 4.02 9.57 10.25
C GLY A 286 5.14 10.02 9.33
N TYR A 287 5.07 11.27 8.89
CA TYR A 287 6.09 11.89 8.06
C TYR A 287 7.50 11.74 8.67
N GLY A 288 8.50 11.53 7.81
CA GLY A 288 9.89 11.32 8.24
C GLY A 288 10.13 10.06 9.05
N GLY A 289 9.17 9.13 9.12
CA GLY A 289 9.28 7.92 9.93
C GLY A 289 9.07 8.15 11.43
N LYS A 290 8.52 9.30 11.84
CA LYS A 290 8.16 9.60 13.23
C LYS A 290 7.21 8.53 13.75
N LEU A 291 7.51 7.94 14.90
CA LEU A 291 6.65 6.91 15.50
C LEU A 291 5.37 7.53 16.05
N LEU A 292 4.24 6.98 15.64
CA LEU A 292 2.90 7.43 16.04
C LEU A 292 2.05 6.25 16.55
N PRO A 293 2.41 5.60 17.66
CA PRO A 293 1.69 4.44 18.16
C PRO A 293 0.29 4.82 18.67
N SER A 294 -0.72 4.08 18.22
CA SER A 294 -2.12 4.26 18.67
C SER A 294 -2.39 3.69 20.05
N PHE A 295 -1.52 2.82 20.54
CA PHE A 295 -1.67 2.13 21.84
C PHE A 295 -0.49 2.39 22.77
N PRO A 296 -0.71 2.44 24.08
CA PRO A 296 0.38 2.50 25.03
C PRO A 296 1.21 1.22 24.98
N LYS A 297 2.55 1.35 25.14
CA LYS A 297 3.50 0.23 25.00
C LYS A 297 3.21 -0.97 25.89
N TRP A 298 2.63 -0.75 27.07
CA TRP A 298 2.26 -1.86 27.98
C TRP A 298 1.11 -2.72 27.44
N LEU A 299 0.30 -2.20 26.51
CA LEU A 299 -0.80 -2.94 25.88
C LEU A 299 -0.35 -3.56 24.55
N ILE A 300 0.17 -2.73 23.63
CA ILE A 300 0.73 -3.17 22.33
C ILE A 300 2.01 -2.35 22.10
N ASP A 301 3.14 -3.00 22.24
CA ASP A 301 4.40 -2.44 21.75
C ASP A 301 4.57 -2.86 20.28
N GLY A 302 4.40 -1.90 19.38
CA GLY A 302 4.47 -2.14 17.94
C GLY A 302 5.82 -2.67 17.45
N GLN A 303 6.89 -2.49 18.24
CA GLN A 303 8.23 -3.00 17.94
C GLN A 303 8.34 -4.52 18.08
N TYR A 304 7.45 -5.15 18.86
CA TYR A 304 7.48 -6.59 19.10
C TYR A 304 6.30 -7.32 18.49
N PRO A 305 6.50 -8.54 17.97
CA PRO A 305 5.40 -9.35 17.48
C PRO A 305 4.37 -9.67 18.56
N SER A 306 3.11 -9.34 18.33
CA SER A 306 2.06 -9.40 19.35
C SER A 306 0.84 -10.18 18.85
N VAL A 307 0.30 -11.05 19.73
CA VAL A 307 -1.00 -11.73 19.53
C VAL A 307 -2.14 -10.73 19.66
N LEU A 308 -2.03 -9.73 20.53
CA LEU A 308 -3.05 -8.68 20.65
C LEU A 308 -3.18 -7.87 19.37
N ALA A 309 -2.06 -7.53 18.71
CA ALA A 309 -2.07 -6.88 17.40
C ALA A 309 -2.67 -7.78 16.31
N TRP A 310 -2.47 -9.10 16.40
CA TRP A 310 -3.16 -10.05 15.53
C TRP A 310 -4.68 -10.05 15.74
N LEU A 311 -5.15 -10.12 16.98
CA LEU A 311 -6.59 -10.08 17.31
C LEU A 311 -7.21 -8.74 16.88
N LEU A 312 -6.50 -7.63 17.07
CA LEU A 312 -6.89 -6.33 16.58
C LEU A 312 -7.12 -6.38 15.05
N LYS A 313 -6.12 -6.84 14.29
CA LYS A 313 -6.21 -6.92 12.83
C LYS A 313 -7.26 -7.91 12.34
N ALA A 314 -7.29 -9.12 12.93
CA ALA A 314 -8.10 -10.20 12.39
C ALA A 314 -9.58 -10.12 12.79
N ARG A 315 -9.91 -9.43 13.88
CA ARG A 315 -11.25 -9.38 14.46
C ARG A 315 -11.79 -7.97 14.65
N ALA A 316 -11.05 -7.10 15.35
CA ALA A 316 -11.54 -5.78 15.72
C ALA A 316 -11.59 -4.82 14.51
N LEU A 317 -10.51 -4.73 13.73
CA LEU A 317 -10.47 -3.81 12.57
C LEU A 317 -11.53 -4.12 11.50
N PRO A 318 -11.82 -5.38 11.10
CA PRO A 318 -12.93 -5.66 10.19
C PRO A 318 -14.29 -5.21 10.76
N TRP A 319 -14.52 -5.45 12.05
CA TRP A 319 -15.77 -5.02 12.70
C TRP A 319 -15.89 -3.49 12.73
N ILE A 320 -14.80 -2.79 13.10
CA ILE A 320 -14.73 -1.31 13.10
C ILE A 320 -14.96 -0.77 11.69
N TYR A 321 -14.35 -1.38 10.68
CA TYR A 321 -14.52 -0.98 9.29
C TYR A 321 -16.00 -0.98 8.87
N TRP A 322 -16.69 -2.11 9.05
CA TRP A 322 -18.07 -2.28 8.60
C TRP A 322 -19.11 -1.56 9.48
N ASN A 323 -18.87 -1.46 10.80
CA ASN A 323 -19.88 -0.99 11.75
C ASN A 323 -19.66 0.43 12.26
N ALA A 324 -18.45 0.97 12.10
CA ALA A 324 -18.14 2.35 12.52
C ALA A 324 -17.68 3.19 11.32
N MET A 325 -16.52 2.87 10.74
CA MET A 325 -15.87 3.71 9.73
C MET A 325 -16.75 3.97 8.50
N LEU A 326 -17.35 2.93 7.89
CA LEU A 326 -18.26 3.09 6.75
C LEU A 326 -19.61 3.74 7.10
N LYS A 327 -19.86 3.99 8.39
CA LYS A 327 -21.04 4.70 8.88
C LYS A 327 -20.73 6.10 9.41
N GLY A 328 -19.51 6.62 9.10
CA GLY A 328 -19.06 7.96 9.52
C GLY A 328 -18.79 8.09 11.02
N ARG A 329 -18.55 6.97 11.73
CA ARG A 329 -18.24 6.97 13.17
C ARG A 329 -16.72 6.88 13.36
N GLU A 330 -16.07 8.03 13.50
CA GLU A 330 -14.62 8.14 13.65
C GLU A 330 -14.21 8.28 15.12
N TRP A 331 -13.98 7.15 15.80
CA TRP A 331 -13.68 7.15 17.24
C TRP A 331 -12.21 7.44 17.60
N LEU A 332 -11.28 7.09 16.71
CA LEU A 332 -9.83 7.10 17.02
C LEU A 332 -9.04 8.03 16.11
N VAL A 333 -9.69 8.74 15.20
CA VAL A 333 -9.00 9.58 14.21
C VAL A 333 -9.74 10.91 14.13
N LYS A 334 -9.25 11.90 14.89
CA LYS A 334 -9.70 13.28 14.76
C LYS A 334 -8.59 14.08 14.07
N PRO A 335 -8.91 14.98 13.12
CA PRO A 335 -7.90 15.86 12.55
C PRO A 335 -7.36 16.79 13.64
N ALA A 336 -6.06 17.09 13.59
CA ALA A 336 -5.54 18.22 14.34
C ALA A 336 -6.13 19.50 13.74
N LEU A 337 -6.64 20.39 14.58
CA LEU A 337 -7.19 21.69 14.17
C LEU A 337 -6.21 22.81 14.51
N GLY A 338 -6.04 23.75 13.59
CA GLY A 338 -5.10 24.87 13.75
C GLY A 338 -3.70 24.57 13.22
N ALA A 339 -2.88 25.60 13.09
CA ALA A 339 -1.48 25.46 12.78
C ALA A 339 -0.78 24.86 14.00
N ASP A 340 -0.57 23.55 14.02
CA ASP A 340 0.29 22.91 15.01
C ASP A 340 1.74 23.19 14.57
N GLU A 341 2.33 24.24 15.12
CA GLU A 341 3.72 24.68 14.87
C GLU A 341 4.75 23.71 15.48
N SER A 342 4.34 22.53 15.93
CA SER A 342 5.19 21.53 16.57
C SER A 342 5.06 20.15 15.93
N ALA A 343 5.62 19.99 14.74
CA ALA A 343 5.88 18.68 14.19
C ALA A 343 7.37 18.38 14.11
#